data_f2e279d85569a3144c14790eb9064509
#
_entry.id   f2e279d85569a3144c14790eb9064509
#
_cell.length_a   1.000
_cell.length_b   1.000
_cell.length_c   1.000
_cell.angle_alpha   90.00
_cell.angle_beta   90.00
_cell.angle_gamma   90.00
#
_symmetry.space_group_name_H-M   'P 1'
#
loop_
_entity.id
_entity.type
_entity.pdbx_description
1 polymer ?
#
loop_
_entity_poly.entity_id
_entity_poly.type
_entity_poly.pdbx_seq_one_letter_code
_entity_poly.pdbx_strand_id
1 'polypeptide(L)'
;VSSEKLAKDTGKSAGRIGVYLLIAIALGYVLTVVWGRTLSPADNAVLLSFWGMLMGLGAALSPLEQEISRQSAHAALEGRKAGRPAVLAFVTSLVAVAVAALFTLIPAVTDKVYGGQFALAVIVLAGGLSFAFQFAARGLLIGQDHVRSYSWLILVEAAVRILVVAALVVAGLTQLYWFAIAAATGSFAWLLFARGAAKLVDPKLDADEPARPIVTNMLMLLAGAGLTASVITGYPALVSLLAPGGDKDALGVLFLALFVARTPLTLMAPVQALAVPTVVRLSSTEEGKHRLRKLLALGSAGALALAALGALIGWLIGPWVVRLVYGAKNDPEAWWMAGLVWSSVLLAAMQLLAAVLVAQAKATKVLITWAAVVVATALVLLFFPGDTVVRAVVGLAAGPTVGLLVVMAFVVRGTPGPGNARPSETSR
;
A
#
# COMPACT_ATOMS: atom_id res chain seq x y z
N VAL A 1 1.14 36.36 -9.05
CA VAL A 1 1.72 35.74 -7.84
C VAL A 1 3.14 35.34 -8.19
N SER A 2 4.16 35.82 -7.43
CA SER A 2 5.55 35.49 -7.75
C SER A 2 5.79 33.97 -7.61
N SER A 3 6.60 33.38 -8.51
CA SER A 3 6.96 31.96 -8.48
C SER A 3 7.54 31.49 -7.14
N GLU A 4 8.19 32.40 -6.42
CA GLU A 4 8.76 32.18 -5.10
C GLU A 4 7.67 32.01 -4.00
N LYS A 5 6.60 32.80 -4.07
CA LYS A 5 5.46 32.69 -3.15
C LYS A 5 4.70 31.38 -3.38
N LEU A 6 4.52 30.98 -4.65
CA LEU A 6 3.90 29.71 -5.03
C LEU A 6 4.72 28.52 -4.52
N ALA A 7 6.05 28.54 -4.69
CA ALA A 7 6.94 27.48 -4.21
C ALA A 7 6.93 27.38 -2.67
N LYS A 8 6.88 28.51 -1.96
CA LYS A 8 6.83 28.55 -0.49
C LYS A 8 5.51 28.02 0.08
N ASP A 9 4.39 28.34 -0.57
CA ASP A 9 3.06 27.88 -0.14
C ASP A 9 2.89 26.37 -0.46
N THR A 10 3.39 25.90 -1.60
CA THR A 10 3.43 24.46 -1.93
C THR A 10 4.31 23.69 -0.94
N GLY A 11 5.48 24.21 -0.56
CA GLY A 11 6.36 23.59 0.43
C GLY A 11 5.72 23.50 1.82
N LYS A 12 4.98 24.51 2.27
CA LYS A 12 4.24 24.49 3.54
C LYS A 12 3.10 23.46 3.51
N SER A 13 2.39 23.35 2.39
CA SER A 13 1.30 22.40 2.22
C SER A 13 1.82 20.96 2.23
N ALA A 14 2.89 20.66 1.50
CA ALA A 14 3.55 19.36 1.49
C ALA A 14 4.09 18.98 2.87
N GLY A 15 4.73 19.92 3.58
CA GLY A 15 5.21 19.70 4.95
C GLY A 15 4.07 19.36 5.92
N ARG A 16 2.93 20.05 5.82
CA ARG A 16 1.74 19.74 6.62
C ARG A 16 1.23 18.34 6.38
N ILE A 17 1.03 17.94 5.11
CA ILE A 17 0.58 16.58 4.76
C ILE A 17 1.56 15.55 5.33
N GLY A 18 2.88 15.76 5.18
CA GLY A 18 3.89 14.87 5.71
C GLY A 18 3.82 14.68 7.23
N VAL A 19 3.65 15.76 7.99
CA VAL A 19 3.52 15.69 9.46
C VAL A 19 2.27 14.90 9.87
N TYR A 20 1.11 15.21 9.28
CA TYR A 20 -0.12 14.48 9.61
C TYR A 20 -0.04 13.00 9.23
N LEU A 21 0.61 12.67 8.12
CA LEU A 21 0.85 11.29 7.70
C LEU A 21 1.75 10.56 8.69
N LEU A 22 2.84 11.18 9.15
CA LEU A 22 3.74 10.58 10.15
C LEU A 22 3.01 10.32 11.47
N ILE A 23 2.18 11.26 11.93
CA ILE A 23 1.35 11.07 13.12
C ILE A 23 0.38 9.90 12.90
N ALA A 24 -0.28 9.81 11.75
CA ALA A 24 -1.21 8.73 11.45
C ALA A 24 -0.50 7.36 11.42
N ILE A 25 0.71 7.28 10.87
CA ILE A 25 1.55 6.08 10.89
C ILE A 25 1.90 5.69 12.33
N ALA A 26 2.35 6.65 13.15
CA ALA A 26 2.68 6.40 14.55
C ALA A 26 1.47 5.88 15.35
N LEU A 27 0.29 6.47 15.14
CA LEU A 27 -0.95 5.98 15.75
C LEU A 27 -1.30 4.56 15.28
N GLY A 28 -1.04 4.22 14.04
CA GLY A 28 -1.20 2.86 13.51
C GLY A 28 -0.30 1.85 14.23
N TYR A 29 0.95 2.21 14.54
CA TYR A 29 1.84 1.36 15.35
C TYR A 29 1.35 1.21 16.79
N VAL A 30 0.90 2.30 17.43
CA VAL A 30 0.29 2.22 18.77
C VAL A 30 -0.87 1.24 18.80
N LEU A 31 -1.70 1.24 17.76
CA LEU A 31 -2.82 0.31 17.61
C LEU A 31 -2.35 -1.15 17.65
N THR A 32 -1.32 -1.49 16.87
CA THR A 32 -0.77 -2.86 16.84
C THR A 32 -0.12 -3.26 18.16
N VAL A 33 0.49 -2.30 18.88
CA VAL A 33 1.06 -2.54 20.22
C VAL A 33 -0.03 -2.90 21.22
N VAL A 34 -1.16 -2.18 21.21
CA VAL A 34 -2.31 -2.48 22.08
C VAL A 34 -2.81 -3.90 21.79
N TRP A 35 -3.02 -4.26 20.53
CA TRP A 35 -3.46 -5.61 20.15
C TRP A 35 -2.47 -6.70 20.57
N GLY A 36 -1.19 -6.54 20.26
CA GLY A 36 -0.15 -7.52 20.58
C GLY A 36 0.01 -7.75 22.09
N ARG A 37 -0.20 -6.72 22.90
CA ARG A 37 -0.13 -6.84 24.38
C ARG A 37 -1.40 -7.40 25.00
N THR A 38 -2.57 -7.14 24.40
CA THR A 38 -3.87 -7.48 24.99
C THR A 38 -4.37 -8.85 24.54
N LEU A 39 -4.33 -9.14 23.24
CA LEU A 39 -4.88 -10.38 22.68
C LEU A 39 -3.91 -11.56 22.81
N SER A 40 -4.44 -12.78 22.74
CA SER A 40 -3.65 -13.99 22.55
C SER A 40 -2.93 -13.96 21.17
N PRO A 41 -1.80 -14.69 20.98
CA PRO A 41 -1.21 -14.78 19.66
C PRO A 41 -2.17 -15.32 18.59
N ALA A 42 -2.98 -16.33 18.90
CA ALA A 42 -3.98 -16.87 17.98
C ALA A 42 -5.04 -15.84 17.56
N ASP A 43 -5.54 -15.02 18.51
CA ASP A 43 -6.46 -13.92 18.20
C ASP A 43 -5.79 -12.84 17.36
N ASN A 44 -4.51 -12.55 17.62
CA ASN A 44 -3.72 -11.63 16.80
C ASN A 44 -3.58 -12.15 15.36
N ALA A 45 -3.41 -13.46 15.13
CA ALA A 45 -3.38 -14.01 13.77
C ALA A 45 -4.66 -13.68 13.00
N VAL A 46 -5.83 -13.86 13.62
CA VAL A 46 -7.13 -13.56 13.01
C VAL A 46 -7.31 -12.05 12.82
N LEU A 47 -7.04 -11.25 13.86
CA LEU A 47 -7.21 -9.80 13.79
C LEU A 47 -6.27 -9.15 12.75
N LEU A 48 -5.03 -9.61 12.65
CA LEU A 48 -4.07 -9.06 11.69
C LEU A 48 -4.36 -9.54 10.25
N SER A 49 -4.96 -10.73 10.08
CA SER A 49 -5.50 -11.16 8.79
C SER A 49 -6.70 -10.32 8.36
N PHE A 50 -7.62 -10.06 9.28
CA PHE A 50 -8.74 -9.13 9.09
C PHE A 50 -8.23 -7.71 8.74
N TRP A 51 -7.29 -7.20 9.52
CA TRP A 51 -6.66 -5.89 9.29
C TRP A 51 -5.97 -5.82 7.94
N GLY A 52 -5.19 -6.86 7.59
CA GLY A 52 -4.53 -6.98 6.30
C GLY A 52 -5.51 -6.97 5.13
N MET A 53 -6.65 -7.67 5.25
CA MET A 53 -7.70 -7.65 4.23
C MET A 53 -8.34 -6.27 4.12
N LEU A 54 -8.77 -5.68 5.22
CA LEU A 54 -9.41 -4.36 5.24
C LEU A 54 -8.49 -3.26 4.70
N MET A 55 -7.24 -3.20 5.21
CA MET A 55 -6.25 -2.22 4.75
C MET A 55 -5.74 -2.52 3.34
N GLY A 56 -5.70 -3.78 2.94
CA GLY A 56 -5.38 -4.20 1.58
C GLY A 56 -6.40 -3.69 0.57
N LEU A 57 -7.70 -3.80 0.87
CA LEU A 57 -8.77 -3.20 0.06
C LEU A 57 -8.64 -1.67 0.00
N GLY A 58 -8.35 -1.03 1.13
CA GLY A 58 -8.07 0.41 1.17
C GLY A 58 -6.87 0.79 0.30
N ALA A 59 -5.75 0.10 0.43
CA ALA A 59 -4.55 0.38 -0.36
C ALA A 59 -4.76 0.14 -1.87
N ALA A 60 -5.57 -0.86 -2.25
CA ALA A 60 -5.96 -1.10 -3.63
C ALA A 60 -6.79 0.04 -4.23
N LEU A 61 -7.45 0.87 -3.40
CA LEU A 61 -8.21 2.05 -3.82
C LEU A 61 -7.35 3.31 -3.99
N SER A 62 -6.04 3.27 -3.74
CA SER A 62 -5.17 4.45 -3.90
C SER A 62 -5.22 5.10 -5.31
N PRO A 63 -5.39 4.35 -6.43
CA PRO A 63 -5.57 4.97 -7.74
C PRO A 63 -6.86 5.79 -7.87
N LEU A 64 -7.90 5.45 -7.12
CA LEU A 64 -9.14 6.25 -7.10
C LEU A 64 -8.87 7.66 -6.59
N GLU A 65 -8.14 7.80 -5.47
CA GLU A 65 -7.73 9.11 -4.95
C GLU A 65 -6.92 9.88 -5.98
N GLN A 66 -5.93 9.23 -6.61
CA GLN A 66 -5.04 9.86 -7.59
C GLN A 66 -5.82 10.32 -8.83
N GLU A 67 -6.71 9.49 -9.37
CA GLU A 67 -7.46 9.81 -10.57
C GLU A 67 -8.49 10.92 -10.31
N ILE A 68 -9.24 10.84 -9.21
CA ILE A 68 -10.16 11.92 -8.84
C ILE A 68 -9.40 13.22 -8.54
N SER A 69 -8.25 13.14 -7.87
CA SER A 69 -7.40 14.32 -7.63
C SER A 69 -6.95 14.97 -8.94
N ARG A 70 -6.49 14.16 -9.91
CA ARG A 70 -6.07 14.64 -11.23
C ARG A 70 -7.22 15.35 -11.96
N GLN A 71 -8.38 14.72 -12.03
CA GLN A 71 -9.56 15.28 -12.70
C GLN A 71 -10.08 16.55 -12.01
N SER A 72 -10.14 16.52 -10.67
CA SER A 72 -10.56 17.67 -9.86
C SER A 72 -9.60 18.85 -10.01
N ALA A 73 -8.28 18.59 -10.09
CA ALA A 73 -7.29 19.64 -10.28
C ALA A 73 -7.43 20.30 -11.66
N HIS A 74 -7.67 19.52 -12.73
CA HIS A 74 -7.95 20.08 -14.05
C HIS A 74 -9.21 20.94 -14.05
N ALA A 75 -10.30 20.47 -13.46
CA ALA A 75 -11.53 21.22 -13.34
C ALA A 75 -11.33 22.53 -12.52
N ALA A 76 -10.54 22.49 -11.46
CA ALA A 76 -10.23 23.68 -10.65
C ALA A 76 -9.47 24.75 -11.41
N LEU A 77 -8.56 24.38 -12.32
CA LEU A 77 -7.85 25.34 -13.20
C LEU A 77 -8.82 26.12 -14.10
N GLU A 78 -9.96 25.52 -14.44
CA GLU A 78 -11.02 26.13 -15.24
C GLU A 78 -12.11 26.77 -14.37
N GLY A 79 -11.94 26.83 -13.05
CA GLY A 79 -12.94 27.36 -12.10
C GLY A 79 -14.19 26.49 -12.00
N ARG A 80 -14.11 25.19 -12.38
CA ARG A 80 -15.22 24.24 -12.40
C ARG A 80 -15.11 23.20 -11.29
N LYS A 81 -16.20 22.51 -11.02
CA LYS A 81 -16.24 21.31 -10.17
C LYS A 81 -15.81 20.08 -10.95
N ALA A 82 -15.44 19.02 -10.25
CA ALA A 82 -15.18 17.72 -10.86
C ALA A 82 -16.46 17.19 -11.54
N GLY A 83 -16.33 16.68 -12.76
CA GLY A 83 -17.46 16.24 -13.59
C GLY A 83 -17.76 14.73 -13.49
N ARG A 84 -18.56 14.26 -14.46
CA ARG A 84 -18.95 12.85 -14.62
C ARG A 84 -17.77 11.86 -14.64
N PRO A 85 -16.60 12.15 -15.25
CA PRO A 85 -15.46 11.24 -15.22
C PRO A 85 -15.02 10.85 -13.79
N ALA A 86 -15.04 11.79 -12.84
CA ALA A 86 -14.74 11.51 -11.45
C ALA A 86 -15.77 10.59 -10.79
N VAL A 87 -17.05 10.78 -11.14
CA VAL A 87 -18.14 9.91 -10.67
C VAL A 87 -18.01 8.50 -11.25
N LEU A 88 -17.65 8.36 -12.53
CA LEU A 88 -17.42 7.05 -13.16
C LEU A 88 -16.22 6.32 -12.54
N ALA A 89 -15.14 7.02 -12.26
CA ALA A 89 -13.99 6.45 -11.54
C ALA A 89 -14.40 5.95 -10.14
N PHE A 90 -15.18 6.75 -9.41
CA PHE A 90 -15.71 6.37 -8.10
C PHE A 90 -16.63 5.14 -8.18
N VAL A 91 -17.62 5.12 -9.07
CA VAL A 91 -18.56 4.00 -9.21
C VAL A 91 -17.84 2.72 -9.62
N THR A 92 -16.90 2.82 -10.57
CA THR A 92 -16.08 1.66 -10.97
C THR A 92 -15.31 1.09 -9.79
N SER A 93 -14.70 1.95 -8.99
CA SER A 93 -13.92 1.52 -7.80
C SER A 93 -14.81 0.96 -6.70
N LEU A 94 -16.00 1.55 -6.49
CA LEU A 94 -16.98 1.06 -5.53
C LEU A 94 -17.46 -0.34 -5.90
N VAL A 95 -17.77 -0.58 -7.18
CA VAL A 95 -18.16 -1.91 -7.67
C VAL A 95 -17.01 -2.90 -7.53
N ALA A 96 -15.79 -2.52 -7.92
CA ALA A 96 -14.62 -3.39 -7.81
C ALA A 96 -14.33 -3.81 -6.36
N VAL A 97 -14.36 -2.85 -5.42
CA VAL A 97 -14.14 -3.17 -4.00
C VAL A 97 -15.30 -3.95 -3.40
N ALA A 98 -16.54 -3.70 -3.84
CA ALA A 98 -17.69 -4.50 -3.44
C ALA A 98 -17.53 -5.97 -3.84
N VAL A 99 -17.14 -6.24 -5.09
CA VAL A 99 -16.89 -7.61 -5.58
C VAL A 99 -15.76 -8.27 -4.78
N ALA A 100 -14.63 -7.55 -4.56
CA ALA A 100 -13.51 -8.07 -3.79
C ALA A 100 -13.90 -8.34 -2.32
N ALA A 101 -14.69 -7.46 -1.70
CA ALA A 101 -15.15 -7.63 -0.33
C ALA A 101 -16.22 -8.75 -0.19
N LEU A 102 -17.12 -8.89 -1.17
CA LEU A 102 -18.09 -9.99 -1.21
C LEU A 102 -17.40 -11.36 -1.30
N PHE A 103 -16.25 -11.43 -1.97
CA PHE A 103 -15.45 -12.66 -2.00
C PHE A 103 -15.06 -13.11 -0.59
N THR A 104 -14.89 -12.22 0.37
CA THR A 104 -14.54 -12.54 1.76
C THR A 104 -15.69 -13.16 2.55
N LEU A 105 -16.95 -13.06 2.06
CA LEU A 105 -18.13 -13.70 2.66
C LEU A 105 -18.27 -15.19 2.29
N ILE A 106 -17.49 -15.69 1.33
CA ILE A 106 -17.48 -17.12 0.98
C ILE A 106 -17.04 -17.92 2.21
N PRO A 107 -17.79 -18.94 2.65
CA PRO A 107 -17.50 -19.68 3.88
C PRO A 107 -16.05 -20.17 3.96
N ALA A 108 -15.51 -20.75 2.90
CA ALA A 108 -14.13 -21.22 2.85
C ALA A 108 -13.09 -20.09 3.06
N VAL A 109 -13.37 -18.87 2.64
CA VAL A 109 -12.53 -17.69 2.87
C VAL A 109 -12.69 -17.21 4.31
N THR A 110 -13.93 -17.13 4.79
CA THR A 110 -14.25 -16.72 6.16
C THR A 110 -13.59 -17.65 7.18
N ASP A 111 -13.64 -18.96 6.96
CA ASP A 111 -13.00 -19.96 7.84
C ASP A 111 -11.49 -19.79 7.90
N LYS A 112 -10.85 -19.61 6.76
CA LYS A 112 -9.39 -19.49 6.67
C LYS A 112 -8.85 -18.15 7.19
N VAL A 113 -9.49 -17.04 6.79
CA VAL A 113 -8.97 -15.68 7.06
C VAL A 113 -9.45 -15.18 8.43
N TYR A 114 -10.69 -15.50 8.81
CA TYR A 114 -11.32 -14.94 10.02
C TYR A 114 -11.64 -16.00 11.08
N GLY A 115 -11.14 -17.22 10.93
CA GLY A 115 -11.41 -18.30 11.89
C GLY A 115 -12.88 -18.67 12.01
N GLY A 116 -13.64 -18.56 10.92
CA GLY A 116 -15.09 -18.85 10.90
C GLY A 116 -15.99 -17.71 11.40
N GLN A 117 -15.43 -16.56 11.78
CA GLN A 117 -16.20 -15.42 12.30
C GLN A 117 -16.81 -14.60 11.16
N PHE A 118 -18.00 -14.96 10.69
CA PHE A 118 -18.72 -14.29 9.61
C PHE A 118 -18.88 -12.77 9.81
N ALA A 119 -19.05 -12.33 11.07
CA ALA A 119 -19.17 -10.92 11.41
C ALA A 119 -17.94 -10.09 10.94
N LEU A 120 -16.74 -10.67 10.98
CA LEU A 120 -15.53 -10.00 10.52
C LEU A 120 -15.56 -9.76 9.00
N ALA A 121 -16.07 -10.71 8.21
CA ALA A 121 -16.27 -10.56 6.78
C ALA A 121 -17.28 -9.43 6.46
N VAL A 122 -18.35 -9.33 7.23
CA VAL A 122 -19.33 -8.23 7.11
C VAL A 122 -18.69 -6.87 7.43
N ILE A 123 -17.85 -6.80 8.47
CA ILE A 123 -17.12 -5.58 8.83
C ILE A 123 -16.14 -5.19 7.71
N VAL A 124 -15.45 -6.17 7.10
CA VAL A 124 -14.56 -5.91 5.92
C VAL A 124 -15.36 -5.38 4.74
N LEU A 125 -16.54 -5.93 4.45
CA LEU A 125 -17.42 -5.42 3.39
C LEU A 125 -17.83 -3.97 3.68
N ALA A 126 -18.34 -3.69 4.88
CA ALA A 126 -18.75 -2.34 5.25
C ALA A 126 -17.58 -1.34 5.23
N GLY A 127 -16.43 -1.72 5.80
CA GLY A 127 -15.22 -0.90 5.83
C GLY A 127 -14.60 -0.69 4.45
N GLY A 128 -14.57 -1.72 3.62
CA GLY A 128 -14.08 -1.65 2.24
C GLY A 128 -14.91 -0.72 1.38
N LEU A 129 -16.24 -0.83 1.43
CA LEU A 129 -17.14 0.10 0.74
C LEU A 129 -16.96 1.54 1.26
N SER A 130 -16.83 1.70 2.57
CA SER A 130 -16.59 3.01 3.17
C SER A 130 -15.27 3.64 2.72
N PHE A 131 -14.22 2.84 2.52
CA PHE A 131 -12.95 3.33 1.96
C PHE A 131 -13.11 3.90 0.56
N ALA A 132 -13.97 3.36 -0.31
CA ALA A 132 -14.20 3.95 -1.63
C ALA A 132 -14.70 5.41 -1.52
N PHE A 133 -15.64 5.69 -0.61
CA PHE A 133 -16.09 7.05 -0.32
C PHE A 133 -14.97 7.91 0.26
N GLN A 134 -14.16 7.36 1.15
CA GLN A 134 -13.06 8.07 1.79
C GLN A 134 -11.98 8.48 0.79
N PHE A 135 -11.55 7.57 -0.09
CA PHE A 135 -10.56 7.87 -1.13
C PHE A 135 -11.10 8.83 -2.19
N ALA A 136 -12.40 8.74 -2.53
CA ALA A 136 -13.05 9.72 -3.39
C ALA A 136 -13.07 11.12 -2.74
N ALA A 137 -13.44 11.23 -1.46
CA ALA A 137 -13.43 12.49 -0.73
C ALA A 137 -12.01 13.08 -0.63
N ARG A 138 -10.99 12.25 -0.40
CA ARG A 138 -9.59 12.67 -0.41
C ARG A 138 -9.16 13.22 -1.76
N GLY A 139 -9.49 12.52 -2.85
CA GLY A 139 -9.19 12.97 -4.21
C GLY A 139 -9.83 14.31 -4.55
N LEU A 140 -11.12 14.51 -4.20
CA LEU A 140 -11.81 15.79 -4.40
C LEU A 140 -11.18 16.92 -3.60
N LEU A 141 -10.89 16.69 -2.31
CA LEU A 141 -10.32 17.70 -1.42
C LEU A 141 -8.94 18.14 -1.87
N ILE A 142 -8.04 17.22 -2.18
CA ILE A 142 -6.68 17.58 -2.59
C ILE A 142 -6.64 18.18 -3.99
N GLY A 143 -7.45 17.67 -4.94
CA GLY A 143 -7.52 18.18 -6.30
C GLY A 143 -8.09 19.60 -6.39
N GLN A 144 -8.98 19.99 -5.49
CA GLN A 144 -9.56 21.34 -5.40
C GLN A 144 -8.83 22.25 -4.38
N ASP A 145 -7.56 21.91 -4.04
CA ASP A 145 -6.67 22.67 -3.14
C ASP A 145 -7.20 22.84 -1.69
N HIS A 146 -8.09 21.95 -1.25
CA HIS A 146 -8.55 21.90 0.14
C HIS A 146 -7.58 21.12 1.03
N VAL A 147 -6.29 21.45 0.96
CA VAL A 147 -5.18 20.74 1.63
C VAL A 147 -5.39 20.57 3.13
N ARG A 148 -5.98 21.58 3.80
CA ARG A 148 -6.25 21.51 5.24
C ARG A 148 -7.27 20.40 5.56
N SER A 149 -8.38 20.34 4.82
CA SER A 149 -9.42 19.33 5.03
C SER A 149 -8.90 17.92 4.69
N TYR A 150 -8.12 17.80 3.63
CA TYR A 150 -7.43 16.56 3.27
C TYR A 150 -6.52 16.04 4.40
N SER A 151 -5.66 16.92 4.94
CA SER A 151 -4.75 16.56 6.04
C SER A 151 -5.50 16.16 7.30
N TRP A 152 -6.57 16.91 7.64
CA TRP A 152 -7.43 16.56 8.78
C TRP A 152 -8.13 15.21 8.59
N LEU A 153 -8.61 14.88 7.39
CA LEU A 153 -9.25 13.59 7.11
C LEU A 153 -8.29 12.42 7.40
N ILE A 154 -7.02 12.53 7.00
CA ILE A 154 -5.99 11.51 7.30
C ILE A 154 -5.79 11.36 8.82
N LEU A 155 -5.67 12.47 9.53
CA LEU A 155 -5.46 12.44 10.97
C LEU A 155 -6.68 11.90 11.72
N VAL A 156 -7.88 12.34 11.35
CA VAL A 156 -9.15 11.90 11.98
C VAL A 156 -9.34 10.39 11.78
N GLU A 157 -9.02 9.86 10.60
CA GLU A 157 -9.07 8.41 10.35
C GLU A 157 -8.25 7.61 11.38
N ALA A 158 -7.01 8.03 11.63
CA ALA A 158 -6.15 7.37 12.59
C ALA A 158 -6.58 7.64 14.04
N ALA A 159 -6.97 8.89 14.34
CA ALA A 159 -7.39 9.31 15.68
C ALA A 159 -8.66 8.58 16.14
N VAL A 160 -9.66 8.45 15.27
CA VAL A 160 -10.91 7.75 15.61
C VAL A 160 -10.63 6.30 15.99
N ARG A 161 -9.78 5.59 15.26
CA ARG A 161 -9.40 4.21 15.61
C ARG A 161 -8.80 4.12 17.01
N ILE A 162 -7.83 4.98 17.30
CA ILE A 162 -7.15 4.98 18.61
C ILE A 162 -8.10 5.36 19.73
N LEU A 163 -8.94 6.37 19.54
CA LEU A 163 -9.90 6.79 20.54
C LEU A 163 -10.92 5.68 20.85
N VAL A 164 -11.43 5.00 19.82
CA VAL A 164 -12.34 3.87 20.02
C VAL A 164 -11.63 2.72 20.72
N VAL A 165 -10.40 2.36 20.33
CA VAL A 165 -9.63 1.31 21.01
C VAL A 165 -9.37 1.70 22.47
N ALA A 166 -8.97 2.93 22.75
CA ALA A 166 -8.76 3.40 24.12
C ALA A 166 -10.03 3.30 24.96
N ALA A 167 -11.18 3.71 24.41
CA ALA A 167 -12.48 3.58 25.07
C ALA A 167 -12.84 2.13 25.37
N LEU A 168 -12.61 1.21 24.42
CA LEU A 168 -12.86 -0.23 24.60
C LEU A 168 -11.97 -0.83 25.69
N VAL A 169 -10.66 -0.47 25.71
CA VAL A 169 -9.74 -0.94 26.75
C VAL A 169 -10.16 -0.45 28.13
N VAL A 170 -10.54 0.83 28.27
CA VAL A 170 -11.05 1.39 29.53
C VAL A 170 -12.35 0.70 29.96
N ALA A 171 -13.22 0.35 29.01
CA ALA A 171 -14.48 -0.38 29.29
C ALA A 171 -14.27 -1.89 29.56
N GLY A 172 -13.04 -2.41 29.47
CA GLY A 172 -12.75 -3.84 29.61
C GLY A 172 -13.20 -4.72 28.44
N LEU A 173 -13.57 -4.11 27.30
CA LEU A 173 -14.03 -4.79 26.09
C LEU A 173 -12.83 -5.12 25.18
N THR A 174 -11.99 -6.06 25.59
CA THR A 174 -10.70 -6.37 24.94
C THR A 174 -10.75 -7.63 24.07
N GLN A 175 -11.93 -8.09 23.66
CA GLN A 175 -12.07 -9.23 22.75
C GLN A 175 -11.78 -8.81 21.30
N LEU A 176 -11.33 -9.77 20.49
CA LEU A 176 -10.98 -9.61 19.06
C LEU A 176 -12.05 -8.85 18.27
N TYR A 177 -13.34 -9.21 18.46
CA TYR A 177 -14.47 -8.62 17.73
C TYR A 177 -14.57 -7.10 17.92
N TRP A 178 -14.39 -6.61 19.15
CA TRP A 178 -14.44 -5.19 19.45
C TRP A 178 -13.27 -4.43 18.82
N PHE A 179 -12.08 -5.02 18.84
CA PHE A 179 -10.91 -4.44 18.17
C PHE A 179 -11.05 -4.41 16.66
N ALA A 180 -11.71 -5.42 16.06
CA ALA A 180 -12.02 -5.41 14.64
C ALA A 180 -12.99 -4.28 14.25
N ILE A 181 -14.05 -4.06 15.06
CA ILE A 181 -14.96 -2.92 14.88
C ILE A 181 -14.17 -1.60 14.98
N ALA A 182 -13.36 -1.44 16.04
CA ALA A 182 -12.57 -0.23 16.25
C ALA A 182 -11.62 0.02 15.07
N ALA A 183 -10.97 -1.02 14.55
CA ALA A 183 -10.10 -0.92 13.38
C ALA A 183 -10.83 -0.43 12.13
N ALA A 184 -12.08 -0.86 11.93
CA ALA A 184 -12.90 -0.45 10.79
C ALA A 184 -13.43 0.98 10.90
N THR A 185 -13.60 1.53 12.13
CA THR A 185 -14.21 2.88 12.33
C THR A 185 -13.49 3.98 11.56
N GLY A 186 -12.18 3.88 11.40
CA GLY A 186 -11.42 4.89 10.67
C GLY A 186 -11.84 5.02 9.20
N SER A 187 -12.33 3.95 8.56
CA SER A 187 -12.80 4.04 7.17
C SER A 187 -14.04 4.92 7.00
N PHE A 188 -14.72 5.26 8.09
CA PHE A 188 -15.91 6.13 8.11
C PHE A 188 -15.58 7.60 8.42
N ALA A 189 -14.32 7.97 8.58
CA ALA A 189 -13.90 9.35 8.88
C ALA A 189 -14.36 10.38 7.84
N TRP A 190 -14.56 9.95 6.59
CA TRP A 190 -15.06 10.79 5.50
C TRP A 190 -16.44 11.40 5.79
N LEU A 191 -17.26 10.78 6.64
CA LEU A 191 -18.60 11.28 6.99
C LEU A 191 -18.54 12.71 7.55
N LEU A 192 -17.47 13.06 8.28
CA LEU A 192 -17.27 14.41 8.79
C LEU A 192 -16.98 15.45 7.69
N PHE A 193 -16.50 14.97 6.52
CA PHE A 193 -16.12 15.81 5.38
C PHE A 193 -17.07 15.66 4.19
N ALA A 194 -18.06 14.77 4.27
CA ALA A 194 -18.95 14.39 3.18
C ALA A 194 -19.64 15.58 2.52
N ARG A 195 -20.21 16.51 3.35
CA ARG A 195 -20.89 17.71 2.85
C ARG A 195 -19.94 18.64 2.10
N GLY A 196 -18.69 18.75 2.56
CA GLY A 196 -17.65 19.55 1.91
C GLY A 196 -17.24 18.94 0.57
N ALA A 197 -16.94 17.66 0.55
CA ALA A 197 -16.55 16.94 -0.64
C ALA A 197 -17.66 16.90 -1.70
N ALA A 198 -18.92 16.68 -1.31
CA ALA A 198 -20.05 16.64 -2.24
C ALA A 198 -20.28 17.97 -2.98
N LYS A 199 -19.89 19.12 -2.41
CA LYS A 199 -19.99 20.42 -3.08
C LYS A 199 -18.96 20.60 -4.20
N LEU A 200 -17.91 19.78 -4.24
CA LEU A 200 -16.80 19.86 -5.19
C LEU A 200 -17.04 19.04 -6.47
N VAL A 201 -18.15 18.32 -6.57
CA VAL A 201 -18.50 17.48 -7.72
C VAL A 201 -19.87 17.90 -8.27
N ASP A 202 -19.99 17.85 -9.62
CA ASP A 202 -21.24 18.01 -10.35
C ASP A 202 -21.32 16.93 -11.45
N PRO A 203 -22.15 15.90 -11.27
CA PRO A 203 -22.25 14.79 -12.23
C PRO A 203 -22.73 15.18 -13.63
N LYS A 204 -23.28 16.36 -13.80
CA LYS A 204 -23.79 16.87 -15.09
C LYS A 204 -22.70 17.46 -15.97
N LEU A 205 -21.57 17.85 -15.38
CA LEU A 205 -20.41 18.34 -16.14
C LEU A 205 -19.72 17.18 -16.85
N ASP A 206 -19.20 17.46 -18.05
CA ASP A 206 -18.46 16.53 -18.89
C ASP A 206 -19.24 15.24 -19.21
N ALA A 207 -20.58 15.38 -19.41
CA ALA A 207 -21.51 14.27 -19.65
C ALA A 207 -21.22 13.51 -20.96
N ASP A 208 -20.61 14.19 -21.94
CA ASP A 208 -20.34 13.67 -23.29
C ASP A 208 -19.04 12.82 -23.33
N GLU A 209 -18.23 12.81 -22.27
CA GLU A 209 -17.02 11.99 -22.25
C GLU A 209 -17.35 10.49 -22.27
N PRO A 210 -16.67 9.69 -23.12
CA PRO A 210 -16.95 8.27 -23.26
C PRO A 210 -16.58 7.51 -21.98
N ALA A 211 -17.56 6.75 -21.43
CA ALA A 211 -17.38 6.03 -20.17
C ALA A 211 -16.36 4.87 -20.27
N ARG A 212 -16.31 4.17 -21.42
CA ARG A 212 -15.50 2.96 -21.60
C ARG A 212 -14.01 3.16 -21.32
N PRO A 213 -13.31 4.18 -21.85
CA PRO A 213 -11.90 4.42 -21.55
C PRO A 213 -11.66 4.69 -20.06
N ILE A 214 -12.53 5.46 -19.41
CA ILE A 214 -12.41 5.81 -17.99
C ILE A 214 -12.52 4.54 -17.13
N VAL A 215 -13.55 3.73 -17.36
CA VAL A 215 -13.78 2.47 -16.64
C VAL A 215 -12.63 1.49 -16.85
N THR A 216 -12.19 1.27 -18.11
CA THR A 216 -11.10 0.33 -18.41
C THR A 216 -9.79 0.77 -17.77
N ASN A 217 -9.44 2.06 -17.86
CA ASN A 217 -8.24 2.60 -17.22
C ASN A 217 -8.30 2.44 -15.70
N MET A 218 -9.45 2.75 -15.08
CA MET A 218 -9.63 2.62 -13.63
C MET A 218 -9.47 1.17 -13.18
N LEU A 219 -10.06 0.20 -13.90
CA LEU A 219 -9.93 -1.22 -13.57
C LEU A 219 -8.47 -1.70 -13.68
N MET A 220 -7.72 -1.25 -14.70
CA MET A 220 -6.29 -1.59 -14.83
C MET A 220 -5.45 -1.02 -13.67
N LEU A 221 -5.73 0.22 -13.28
CA LEU A 221 -5.05 0.86 -12.15
C LEU A 221 -5.36 0.16 -10.83
N LEU A 222 -6.63 -0.19 -10.58
CA LEU A 222 -7.06 -0.93 -9.40
C LEU A 222 -6.45 -2.33 -9.35
N ALA A 223 -6.37 -3.04 -10.48
CA ALA A 223 -5.72 -4.35 -10.56
C ALA A 223 -4.23 -4.26 -10.19
N GLY A 224 -3.51 -3.29 -10.72
CA GLY A 224 -2.10 -3.07 -10.39
C GLY A 224 -1.89 -2.73 -8.91
N ALA A 225 -2.72 -1.83 -8.36
CA ALA A 225 -2.68 -1.48 -6.95
C ALA A 225 -3.09 -2.65 -6.04
N GLY A 226 -4.06 -3.46 -6.46
CA GLY A 226 -4.48 -4.67 -5.75
C GLY A 226 -3.37 -5.71 -5.65
N LEU A 227 -2.61 -5.94 -6.73
CA LEU A 227 -1.43 -6.82 -6.70
C LEU A 227 -0.38 -6.30 -5.69
N THR A 228 -0.08 -5.01 -5.72
CA THR A 228 0.85 -4.40 -4.78
C THR A 228 0.35 -4.50 -3.34
N ALA A 229 -0.92 -4.16 -3.13
CA ALA A 229 -1.56 -4.17 -1.82
C ALA A 229 -1.62 -5.56 -1.20
N SER A 230 -1.82 -6.62 -1.99
CA SER A 230 -1.90 -8.01 -1.50
C SER A 230 -0.60 -8.46 -0.83
N VAL A 231 0.55 -8.03 -1.32
CA VAL A 231 1.86 -8.39 -0.75
C VAL A 231 2.31 -7.38 0.32
N ILE A 232 2.05 -6.08 0.13
CA ILE A 232 2.53 -5.07 1.07
C ILE A 232 1.63 -4.98 2.30
N THR A 233 0.33 -4.92 2.14
CA THR A 233 -0.61 -4.66 3.24
C THR A 233 -1.44 -5.89 3.58
N GLY A 234 -1.92 -6.60 2.57
CA GLY A 234 -2.79 -7.76 2.70
C GLY A 234 -2.07 -9.08 2.99
N TYR A 235 -0.75 -9.06 3.19
CA TYR A 235 0.04 -10.28 3.34
C TYR A 235 -0.46 -11.24 4.43
N PRO A 236 -0.84 -10.81 5.64
CA PRO A 236 -1.42 -11.71 6.64
C PRO A 236 -2.67 -12.44 6.15
N ALA A 237 -3.57 -11.73 5.46
CA ALA A 237 -4.75 -12.35 4.85
C ALA A 237 -4.40 -13.32 3.72
N LEU A 238 -3.39 -12.98 2.89
CA LEU A 238 -2.91 -13.82 1.80
C LEU A 238 -2.33 -15.14 2.34
N VAL A 239 -1.53 -15.08 3.41
CA VAL A 239 -0.98 -16.27 4.11
C VAL A 239 -2.11 -17.12 4.65
N SER A 240 -3.05 -16.54 5.39
CA SER A 240 -4.19 -17.27 5.95
C SER A 240 -5.07 -17.94 4.90
N LEU A 241 -5.19 -17.31 3.71
CA LEU A 241 -5.98 -17.84 2.60
C LEU A 241 -5.27 -18.99 1.88
N LEU A 242 -3.96 -18.85 1.57
CA LEU A 242 -3.23 -19.75 0.68
C LEU A 242 -2.43 -20.84 1.39
N ALA A 243 -2.04 -20.64 2.65
CA ALA A 243 -1.26 -21.59 3.43
C ALA A 243 -2.09 -22.11 4.62
N PRO A 244 -3.04 -23.01 4.39
CA PRO A 244 -3.93 -23.50 5.44
C PRO A 244 -3.23 -24.42 6.43
N GLY A 245 -3.74 -24.48 7.67
CA GLY A 245 -3.41 -25.51 8.63
C GLY A 245 -2.20 -25.27 9.52
N GLY A 246 -1.76 -24.00 9.65
CA GLY A 246 -0.66 -23.65 10.55
C GLY A 246 -1.07 -23.41 12.00
N ASP A 247 -0.08 -23.42 12.88
CA ASP A 247 -0.21 -22.97 14.27
C ASP A 247 -0.60 -21.48 14.29
N LYS A 248 -1.80 -21.19 14.80
CA LYS A 248 -2.31 -19.81 14.86
C LYS A 248 -1.51 -18.95 15.82
N ASP A 249 -0.96 -19.52 16.90
CA ASP A 249 -0.11 -18.76 17.83
C ASP A 249 1.18 -18.32 17.14
N ALA A 250 1.84 -19.22 16.43
CA ALA A 250 3.04 -18.87 15.66
C ALA A 250 2.74 -17.84 14.55
N LEU A 251 1.60 -17.95 13.85
CA LEU A 251 1.19 -16.98 12.84
C LEU A 251 0.91 -15.60 13.45
N GLY A 252 0.30 -15.53 14.61
CA GLY A 252 0.05 -14.26 15.30
C GLY A 252 1.34 -13.54 15.66
N VAL A 253 2.31 -14.28 16.18
CA VAL A 253 3.66 -13.76 16.47
C VAL A 253 4.36 -13.30 15.18
N LEU A 254 4.29 -14.10 14.11
CA LEU A 254 4.86 -13.77 12.81
C LEU A 254 4.27 -12.48 12.24
N PHE A 255 2.95 -12.29 12.30
CA PHE A 255 2.31 -11.11 11.77
C PHE A 255 2.65 -9.84 12.58
N LEU A 256 2.77 -9.94 13.89
CA LEU A 256 3.28 -8.84 14.73
C LEU A 256 4.75 -8.51 14.39
N ALA A 257 5.58 -9.54 14.23
CA ALA A 257 6.97 -9.39 13.81
C ALA A 257 7.10 -8.72 12.44
N LEU A 258 6.17 -9.00 11.50
CA LEU A 258 6.11 -8.37 10.20
C LEU A 258 5.91 -6.85 10.29
N PHE A 259 5.09 -6.36 11.22
CA PHE A 259 4.92 -4.90 11.42
C PHE A 259 6.23 -4.24 11.85
N VAL A 260 6.98 -4.84 12.77
CA VAL A 260 8.32 -4.36 13.18
C VAL A 260 9.27 -4.35 11.98
N ALA A 261 9.33 -5.45 11.25
CA ALA A 261 10.22 -5.59 10.09
C ALA A 261 9.90 -4.61 8.95
N ARG A 262 8.66 -4.09 8.86
CA ARG A 262 8.21 -3.13 7.82
C ARG A 262 8.45 -1.66 8.18
N THR A 263 8.92 -1.36 9.39
CA THR A 263 9.22 0.02 9.78
C THR A 263 10.15 0.73 8.78
N PRO A 264 11.25 0.12 8.28
CA PRO A 264 12.10 0.77 7.28
C PRO A 264 11.37 1.07 5.96
N LEU A 265 10.43 0.22 5.55
CA LEU A 265 9.64 0.41 4.32
C LEU A 265 8.77 1.67 4.41
N THR A 266 8.15 1.92 5.56
CA THR A 266 7.31 3.11 5.77
C THR A 266 8.10 4.41 5.76
N LEU A 267 9.38 4.37 6.17
CA LEU A 267 10.28 5.52 6.14
C LEU A 267 10.81 5.86 4.74
N MET A 268 10.60 4.98 3.75
CA MET A 268 11.03 5.21 2.37
C MET A 268 10.10 6.14 1.56
N ALA A 269 8.91 6.45 2.04
CA ALA A 269 7.95 7.29 1.32
C ALA A 269 8.51 8.67 0.89
N PRO A 270 9.25 9.42 1.73
CA PRO A 270 9.88 10.68 1.32
C PRO A 270 10.96 10.49 0.24
N VAL A 271 11.72 9.38 0.31
CA VAL A 271 12.76 9.07 -0.68
C VAL A 271 12.12 8.79 -2.05
N GLN A 272 11.00 8.07 -2.08
CA GLN A 272 10.25 7.79 -3.30
C GLN A 272 9.70 9.07 -3.94
N ALA A 273 9.21 10.02 -3.14
CA ALA A 273 8.71 11.30 -3.63
C ALA A 273 9.79 12.12 -4.36
N LEU A 274 11.06 12.01 -3.94
CA LEU A 274 12.19 12.67 -4.57
C LEU A 274 12.75 11.92 -5.78
N ALA A 275 12.50 10.61 -5.87
CA ALA A 275 13.04 9.77 -6.94
C ALA A 275 12.47 10.14 -8.31
N VAL A 276 11.14 10.35 -8.42
CA VAL A 276 10.46 10.62 -9.69
C VAL A 276 11.00 11.87 -10.39
N PRO A 277 11.08 13.06 -9.76
CA PRO A 277 11.65 14.25 -10.38
C PRO A 277 13.11 14.06 -10.79
N THR A 278 13.91 13.37 -9.98
CA THR A 278 15.32 13.10 -10.25
C THR A 278 15.48 12.22 -11.50
N VAL A 279 14.68 11.17 -11.62
CA VAL A 279 14.68 10.27 -12.79
C VAL A 279 14.27 11.01 -14.05
N VAL A 280 13.22 11.82 -14.01
CA VAL A 280 12.79 12.63 -15.16
C VAL A 280 13.92 13.54 -15.64
N ARG A 281 14.61 14.23 -14.74
CA ARG A 281 15.76 15.11 -15.07
C ARG A 281 16.92 14.32 -15.68
N LEU A 282 17.28 13.16 -15.11
CA LEU A 282 18.37 12.33 -15.63
C LEU A 282 18.01 11.66 -16.96
N SER A 283 16.74 11.41 -17.23
CA SER A 283 16.28 10.78 -18.47
C SER A 283 16.25 11.74 -19.68
N SER A 284 16.40 13.04 -19.46
CA SER A 284 16.30 14.06 -20.52
C SER A 284 17.54 14.16 -21.42
N THR A 285 18.69 13.61 -21.01
CA THR A 285 19.96 13.65 -21.78
C THR A 285 20.54 12.24 -21.93
N GLU A 286 21.34 11.99 -22.97
CA GLU A 286 21.97 10.67 -23.18
C GLU A 286 23.00 10.35 -22.09
N GLU A 287 23.77 11.33 -21.65
CA GLU A 287 24.69 11.19 -20.53
C GLU A 287 23.95 10.87 -19.22
N GLY A 288 22.83 11.56 -18.99
CA GLY A 288 21.94 11.31 -17.85
C GLY A 288 21.34 9.90 -17.87
N LYS A 289 20.95 9.38 -19.03
CA LYS A 289 20.46 8.00 -19.19
C LYS A 289 21.55 6.98 -18.83
N HIS A 290 22.78 7.19 -19.26
CA HIS A 290 23.91 6.33 -18.91
C HIS A 290 24.19 6.35 -17.40
N ARG A 291 24.20 7.55 -16.79
CA ARG A 291 24.35 7.74 -15.34
C ARG A 291 23.23 7.08 -14.58
N LEU A 292 21.98 7.22 -15.05
CA LEU A 292 20.80 6.57 -14.44
C LEU A 292 20.94 5.05 -14.45
N ARG A 293 21.39 4.43 -15.55
CA ARG A 293 21.63 2.97 -15.60
C ARG A 293 22.64 2.52 -14.55
N LYS A 294 23.77 3.22 -14.46
CA LYS A 294 24.82 2.92 -13.49
C LYS A 294 24.28 3.05 -12.06
N LEU A 295 23.50 4.10 -11.78
CA LEU A 295 22.85 4.29 -10.48
C LEU A 295 21.85 3.19 -10.16
N LEU A 296 21.05 2.74 -11.15
CA LEU A 296 20.08 1.65 -10.96
C LEU A 296 20.76 0.30 -10.72
N ALA A 297 21.83 0.00 -11.46
CA ALA A 297 22.61 -1.22 -11.26
C ALA A 297 23.30 -1.24 -9.89
N LEU A 298 23.99 -0.15 -9.53
CA LEU A 298 24.63 0.00 -8.22
C LEU A 298 23.61 0.02 -7.08
N GLY A 299 22.46 0.70 -7.29
CA GLY A 299 21.37 0.76 -6.33
C GLY A 299 20.75 -0.62 -6.08
N SER A 300 20.62 -1.45 -7.12
CA SER A 300 20.10 -2.82 -6.97
C SER A 300 21.09 -3.73 -6.23
N ALA A 301 22.37 -3.64 -6.54
CA ALA A 301 23.42 -4.36 -5.80
C ALA A 301 23.50 -3.87 -4.34
N GLY A 302 23.42 -2.55 -4.13
CA GLY A 302 23.36 -1.95 -2.81
C GLY A 302 22.12 -2.35 -2.02
N ALA A 303 20.97 -2.52 -2.68
CA ALA A 303 19.75 -3.01 -2.04
C ALA A 303 19.90 -4.45 -1.55
N LEU A 304 20.54 -5.33 -2.32
CA LEU A 304 20.84 -6.70 -1.88
C LEU A 304 21.80 -6.72 -0.69
N ALA A 305 22.88 -5.91 -0.73
CA ALA A 305 23.80 -5.80 0.38
C ALA A 305 23.14 -5.23 1.65
N LEU A 306 22.29 -4.20 1.49
CA LEU A 306 21.51 -3.62 2.58
C LEU A 306 20.47 -4.61 3.12
N ALA A 307 19.85 -5.42 2.25
CA ALA A 307 18.93 -6.47 2.68
C ALA A 307 19.65 -7.56 3.49
N ALA A 308 20.87 -7.97 3.07
CA ALA A 308 21.68 -8.93 3.81
C ALA A 308 22.10 -8.38 5.18
N LEU A 309 22.54 -7.12 5.24
CA LEU A 309 22.88 -6.45 6.49
C LEU A 309 21.63 -6.30 7.38
N GLY A 310 20.51 -5.88 6.82
CA GLY A 310 19.24 -5.78 7.53
C GLY A 310 18.76 -7.13 8.06
N ALA A 311 18.91 -8.21 7.28
CA ALA A 311 18.58 -9.56 7.71
C ALA A 311 19.47 -10.01 8.88
N LEU A 312 20.77 -9.71 8.84
CA LEU A 312 21.68 -9.99 9.95
C LEU A 312 21.28 -9.22 11.22
N ILE A 313 20.97 -7.94 11.10
CA ILE A 313 20.47 -7.11 12.22
C ILE A 313 19.15 -7.68 12.74
N GLY A 314 18.22 -8.03 11.84
CA GLY A 314 16.95 -8.66 12.20
C GLY A 314 17.13 -9.97 12.94
N TRP A 315 18.08 -10.82 12.50
CA TRP A 315 18.45 -12.05 13.19
C TRP A 315 18.94 -11.81 14.63
N LEU A 316 19.83 -10.83 14.82
CA LEU A 316 20.49 -10.60 16.10
C LEU A 316 19.58 -9.92 17.13
N ILE A 317 18.84 -8.91 16.73
CA ILE A 317 18.05 -8.07 17.66
C ILE A 317 16.55 -8.13 17.45
N GLY A 318 16.08 -8.67 16.32
CA GLY A 318 14.67 -8.68 15.95
C GLY A 318 13.75 -9.31 17.01
N PRO A 319 14.03 -10.53 17.50
CA PRO A 319 13.20 -11.16 18.54
C PRO A 319 13.11 -10.31 19.81
N TRP A 320 14.22 -9.71 20.24
CA TRP A 320 14.24 -8.82 21.39
C TRP A 320 13.34 -7.60 21.19
N VAL A 321 13.39 -6.97 20.00
CA VAL A 321 12.54 -5.82 19.68
C VAL A 321 11.07 -6.20 19.70
N VAL A 322 10.69 -7.34 19.13
CA VAL A 322 9.29 -7.81 19.10
C VAL A 322 8.79 -8.05 20.53
N ARG A 323 9.57 -8.72 21.37
CA ARG A 323 9.24 -8.92 22.80
C ARG A 323 9.11 -7.60 23.57
N LEU A 324 10.00 -6.65 23.31
CA LEU A 324 9.97 -5.33 23.95
C LEU A 324 8.68 -4.57 23.57
N VAL A 325 8.31 -4.60 22.31
CA VAL A 325 7.14 -3.86 21.77
C VAL A 325 5.83 -4.54 22.16
N TYR A 326 5.71 -5.84 21.88
CA TYR A 326 4.46 -6.58 21.99
C TYR A 326 4.32 -7.46 23.24
N GLY A 327 5.36 -7.53 24.07
CA GLY A 327 5.38 -8.34 25.30
C GLY A 327 6.01 -9.72 25.11
N ALA A 328 6.45 -10.33 26.23
CA ALA A 328 7.25 -11.55 26.25
C ALA A 328 6.57 -12.78 25.62
N LYS A 329 5.24 -12.82 25.56
CA LYS A 329 4.48 -13.90 24.92
C LYS A 329 4.64 -13.94 23.39
N ASN A 330 5.10 -12.85 22.79
CA ASN A 330 5.30 -12.73 21.34
C ASN A 330 6.81 -12.82 21.05
N ASP A 331 7.33 -14.04 20.97
CA ASP A 331 8.75 -14.33 20.76
C ASP A 331 8.97 -15.03 19.40
N PRO A 332 9.26 -14.28 18.31
CA PRO A 332 9.55 -14.87 17.02
C PRO A 332 10.95 -15.49 17.00
N GLU A 333 11.13 -16.56 16.23
CA GLU A 333 12.45 -17.10 15.98
C GLU A 333 13.31 -16.09 15.18
N ALA A 334 14.62 -16.11 15.42
CA ALA A 334 15.55 -15.15 14.82
C ALA A 334 15.56 -15.19 13.28
N TRP A 335 15.43 -16.38 12.67
CA TRP A 335 15.41 -16.53 11.22
C TRP A 335 14.12 -15.95 10.58
N TRP A 336 12.98 -15.93 11.32
CA TRP A 336 11.79 -15.23 10.84
C TRP A 336 12.11 -13.75 10.65
N MET A 337 12.71 -13.12 11.66
CA MET A 337 13.07 -11.70 11.59
C MET A 337 14.05 -11.41 10.47
N ALA A 338 15.04 -12.28 10.24
CA ALA A 338 15.95 -12.14 9.10
C ALA A 338 15.21 -12.14 7.75
N GLY A 339 14.33 -13.10 7.52
CA GLY A 339 13.55 -13.19 6.29
C GLY A 339 12.57 -12.02 6.10
N LEU A 340 11.92 -11.58 7.17
CA LEU A 340 10.98 -10.45 7.15
C LEU A 340 11.70 -9.12 6.87
N VAL A 341 12.86 -8.86 7.48
CA VAL A 341 13.65 -7.64 7.24
C VAL A 341 14.26 -7.67 5.84
N TRP A 342 14.81 -8.82 5.38
CA TRP A 342 15.23 -9.00 4.00
C TRP A 342 14.15 -8.58 3.01
N SER A 343 12.96 -9.14 3.17
CA SER A 343 11.83 -8.85 2.28
C SER A 343 11.44 -7.37 2.30
N SER A 344 11.46 -6.74 3.47
CA SER A 344 11.06 -5.33 3.63
C SER A 344 12.01 -4.38 2.93
N VAL A 345 13.32 -4.65 3.00
CA VAL A 345 14.33 -3.86 2.27
C VAL A 345 14.19 -4.04 0.76
N LEU A 346 13.97 -5.27 0.29
CA LEU A 346 13.78 -5.53 -1.15
C LEU A 346 12.46 -4.92 -1.67
N LEU A 347 11.39 -4.96 -0.88
CA LEU A 347 10.13 -4.27 -1.24
C LEU A 347 10.33 -2.75 -1.36
N ALA A 348 11.10 -2.15 -0.45
CA ALA A 348 11.43 -0.72 -0.53
C ALA A 348 12.23 -0.40 -1.80
N ALA A 349 13.23 -1.21 -2.14
CA ALA A 349 14.00 -1.07 -3.37
C ALA A 349 13.13 -1.23 -4.62
N MET A 350 12.24 -2.23 -4.62
CA MET A 350 11.30 -2.44 -5.72
C MET A 350 10.34 -1.27 -5.91
N GLN A 351 9.80 -0.71 -4.84
CA GLN A 351 8.92 0.47 -4.94
C GLN A 351 9.66 1.65 -5.55
N LEU A 352 10.94 1.85 -5.19
CA LEU A 352 11.76 2.91 -5.77
C LEU A 352 12.01 2.67 -7.27
N LEU A 353 12.33 1.43 -7.66
CA LEU A 353 12.51 1.06 -9.07
C LEU A 353 11.19 1.14 -9.87
N ALA A 354 10.07 0.77 -9.26
CA ALA A 354 8.75 0.92 -9.87
C ALA A 354 8.44 2.40 -10.13
N ALA A 355 8.77 3.31 -9.21
CA ALA A 355 8.63 4.76 -9.42
C ALA A 355 9.46 5.25 -10.61
N VAL A 356 10.66 4.68 -10.82
CA VAL A 356 11.49 4.97 -12.01
C VAL A 356 10.79 4.51 -13.30
N LEU A 357 10.20 3.31 -13.32
CA LEU A 357 9.48 2.81 -14.50
C LEU A 357 8.22 3.64 -14.78
N VAL A 358 7.51 4.08 -13.74
CA VAL A 358 6.36 4.99 -13.88
C VAL A 358 6.81 6.33 -14.50
N ALA A 359 7.90 6.91 -14.01
CA ALA A 359 8.47 8.15 -14.56
C ALA A 359 8.87 8.03 -16.03
N GLN A 360 9.19 6.80 -16.50
CA GLN A 360 9.49 6.49 -17.90
C GLN A 360 8.24 6.10 -18.72
N ALA A 361 7.02 6.28 -18.19
CA ALA A 361 5.75 5.87 -18.81
C ALA A 361 5.66 4.36 -19.14
N LYS A 362 6.34 3.51 -18.39
CA LYS A 362 6.39 2.04 -18.60
C LYS A 362 5.46 1.28 -17.63
N ALA A 363 4.21 1.72 -17.50
CA ALA A 363 3.23 1.17 -16.55
C ALA A 363 3.03 -0.35 -16.68
N THR A 364 3.01 -0.89 -17.91
CA THR A 364 2.89 -2.34 -18.15
C THR A 364 4.04 -3.12 -17.50
N LYS A 365 5.26 -2.59 -17.51
CA LYS A 365 6.41 -3.26 -16.85
C LYS A 365 6.26 -3.29 -15.33
N VAL A 366 5.70 -2.24 -14.75
CA VAL A 366 5.37 -2.19 -13.32
C VAL A 366 4.34 -3.27 -12.98
N LEU A 367 3.27 -3.38 -13.79
CA LEU A 367 2.24 -4.40 -13.59
C LEU A 367 2.82 -5.83 -13.67
N ILE A 368 3.63 -6.11 -14.69
CA ILE A 368 4.30 -7.41 -14.83
C ILE A 368 5.20 -7.71 -13.63
N THR A 369 5.93 -6.73 -13.14
CA THR A 369 6.80 -6.90 -11.96
C THR A 369 5.99 -7.29 -10.73
N TRP A 370 4.91 -6.56 -10.42
CA TRP A 370 4.08 -6.88 -9.27
C TRP A 370 3.31 -8.21 -9.45
N ALA A 371 2.88 -8.53 -10.67
CA ALA A 371 2.31 -9.85 -10.97
C ALA A 371 3.32 -10.99 -10.70
N ALA A 372 4.58 -10.81 -11.11
CA ALA A 372 5.64 -11.79 -10.83
C ALA A 372 5.88 -11.96 -9.31
N VAL A 373 5.87 -10.88 -8.54
CA VAL A 373 5.96 -10.93 -7.06
C VAL A 373 4.82 -11.74 -6.46
N VAL A 374 3.57 -11.40 -6.83
CA VAL A 374 2.38 -12.08 -6.30
C VAL A 374 2.39 -13.56 -6.67
N VAL A 375 2.69 -13.88 -7.93
CA VAL A 375 2.75 -15.29 -8.41
C VAL A 375 3.83 -16.06 -7.68
N ALA A 376 5.05 -15.52 -7.58
CA ALA A 376 6.14 -16.17 -6.85
C ALA A 376 5.80 -16.40 -5.38
N THR A 377 5.24 -15.39 -4.71
CA THR A 377 4.76 -15.50 -3.33
C THR A 377 3.68 -16.57 -3.19
N ALA A 378 2.67 -16.55 -4.06
CA ALA A 378 1.57 -17.52 -4.02
C ALA A 378 2.04 -18.96 -4.28
N LEU A 379 2.95 -19.16 -5.23
CA LEU A 379 3.53 -20.50 -5.50
C LEU A 379 4.27 -21.04 -4.28
N VAL A 380 5.03 -20.19 -3.58
CA VAL A 380 5.71 -20.61 -2.35
C VAL A 380 4.69 -20.93 -1.26
N LEU A 381 3.68 -20.09 -1.03
CA LEU A 381 2.65 -20.33 -0.02
C LEU A 381 1.88 -21.63 -0.25
N LEU A 382 1.63 -22.00 -1.52
CA LEU A 382 0.87 -23.19 -1.88
C LEU A 382 1.71 -24.47 -1.89
N PHE A 383 2.95 -24.41 -2.40
CA PHE A 383 3.69 -25.61 -2.81
C PHE A 383 5.03 -25.81 -2.08
N PHE A 384 5.56 -24.78 -1.37
CA PHE A 384 6.85 -24.94 -0.69
C PHE A 384 6.73 -25.95 0.46
N PRO A 385 7.72 -26.86 0.64
CA PRO A 385 7.71 -27.79 1.75
C PRO A 385 7.94 -27.09 3.10
N GLY A 386 7.25 -27.52 4.14
CA GLY A 386 7.33 -26.94 5.47
C GLY A 386 5.97 -26.52 6.02
N ASP A 387 5.98 -26.01 7.23
CA ASP A 387 4.82 -25.48 7.92
C ASP A 387 4.40 -24.09 7.35
N THR A 388 3.29 -23.59 7.81
CA THR A 388 2.73 -22.32 7.33
C THR A 388 3.65 -21.13 7.61
N VAL A 389 4.40 -21.13 8.71
CA VAL A 389 5.34 -20.05 9.05
C VAL A 389 6.52 -20.05 8.09
N VAL A 390 7.11 -21.23 7.83
CA VAL A 390 8.19 -21.38 6.84
C VAL A 390 7.72 -20.89 5.46
N ARG A 391 6.54 -21.32 5.01
CA ARG A 391 5.97 -20.87 3.74
C ARG A 391 5.77 -19.35 3.71
N ALA A 392 5.29 -18.77 4.80
CA ALA A 392 5.08 -17.33 4.90
C ALA A 392 6.41 -16.57 4.85
N VAL A 393 7.41 -16.93 5.63
CA VAL A 393 8.71 -16.23 5.61
C VAL A 393 9.41 -16.38 4.27
N VAL A 394 9.48 -17.62 3.75
CA VAL A 394 10.13 -17.89 2.44
C VAL A 394 9.35 -17.22 1.30
N GLY A 395 8.02 -17.25 1.31
CA GLY A 395 7.19 -16.62 0.28
C GLY A 395 7.39 -15.11 0.24
N LEU A 396 7.45 -14.47 1.41
CA LEU A 396 7.70 -13.04 1.49
C LEU A 396 9.15 -12.67 1.11
N ALA A 397 10.11 -13.54 1.35
CA ALA A 397 11.50 -13.31 0.91
C ALA A 397 11.66 -13.56 -0.60
N ALA A 398 11.06 -14.63 -1.14
CA ALA A 398 11.18 -15.02 -2.54
C ALA A 398 10.47 -14.03 -3.49
N GLY A 399 9.24 -13.59 -3.14
CA GLY A 399 8.45 -12.71 -3.99
C GLY A 399 9.20 -11.42 -4.38
N PRO A 400 9.62 -10.58 -3.43
CA PRO A 400 10.37 -9.36 -3.72
C PRO A 400 11.72 -9.62 -4.40
N THR A 401 12.38 -10.75 -4.09
CA THR A 401 13.63 -11.13 -4.76
C THR A 401 13.39 -11.39 -6.24
N VAL A 402 12.36 -12.17 -6.60
CA VAL A 402 11.95 -12.39 -8.00
C VAL A 402 11.57 -11.06 -8.66
N GLY A 403 10.79 -10.24 -7.98
CA GLY A 403 10.39 -8.92 -8.48
C GLY A 403 11.57 -8.01 -8.76
N LEU A 404 12.57 -7.96 -7.88
CA LEU A 404 13.80 -7.20 -8.10
C LEU A 404 14.55 -7.69 -9.36
N LEU A 405 14.68 -9.01 -9.54
CA LEU A 405 15.31 -9.61 -10.72
C LEU A 405 14.56 -9.24 -12.01
N VAL A 406 13.22 -9.29 -12.00
CA VAL A 406 12.37 -8.91 -13.13
C VAL A 406 12.55 -7.44 -13.48
N VAL A 407 12.52 -6.54 -12.50
CA VAL A 407 12.74 -5.10 -12.73
C VAL A 407 14.14 -4.86 -13.28
N MET A 408 15.16 -5.49 -12.72
CA MET A 408 16.53 -5.37 -13.23
C MET A 408 16.63 -5.81 -14.68
N ALA A 409 16.01 -6.93 -15.05
CA ALA A 409 15.96 -7.41 -16.44
C ALA A 409 15.30 -6.37 -17.38
N PHE A 410 14.24 -5.68 -16.93
CA PHE A 410 13.60 -4.63 -17.72
C PHE A 410 14.47 -3.36 -17.86
N VAL A 411 15.22 -3.02 -16.82
CA VAL A 411 16.14 -1.86 -16.86
C VAL A 411 17.32 -2.15 -17.78
N VAL A 412 17.91 -3.35 -17.71
CA VAL A 412 19.06 -3.74 -18.54
C VAL A 412 18.66 -3.91 -20.01
N ARG A 413 17.55 -4.60 -20.30
CA ARG A 413 17.08 -4.86 -21.68
C ARG A 413 16.36 -3.66 -22.32
N GLY A 414 15.87 -2.72 -21.56
CA GLY A 414 15.06 -1.60 -22.03
C GLY A 414 15.85 -0.45 -22.67
N THR A 415 17.14 -0.66 -22.95
CA THR A 415 18.01 0.34 -23.54
C THR A 415 18.58 -0.20 -24.85
N PRO A 416 18.36 0.51 -26.00
CA PRO A 416 19.01 0.16 -27.26
C PRO A 416 20.52 0.13 -27.03
N GLY A 417 21.16 -0.99 -27.39
CA GLY A 417 22.61 -1.06 -27.44
C GLY A 417 23.16 -0.02 -28.44
N PRO A 418 24.44 0.35 -28.34
CA PRO A 418 25.07 1.36 -29.23
C PRO A 418 25.10 1.00 -30.72
N GLY A 419 24.43 -0.10 -31.14
CA GLY A 419 24.52 -0.65 -32.51
C GLY A 419 23.30 -0.42 -33.42
N ASN A 420 22.20 0.18 -32.97
CA ASN A 420 21.00 0.36 -33.81
C ASN A 420 20.62 1.85 -34.04
N ALA A 421 21.58 2.72 -34.22
CA ALA A 421 21.34 3.97 -34.92
C ALA A 421 21.17 3.60 -36.41
N ARG A 422 19.89 3.52 -36.89
CA ARG A 422 19.66 3.55 -38.34
C ARG A 422 20.30 4.82 -38.88
N PRO A 423 21.11 4.72 -39.95
CA PRO A 423 21.59 5.93 -40.61
C PRO A 423 20.37 6.75 -41.03
N SER A 424 20.37 8.02 -40.66
CA SER A 424 19.44 8.99 -41.22
C SER A 424 19.59 8.96 -42.73
N GLU A 425 18.60 8.48 -43.47
CA GLU A 425 18.48 8.78 -44.90
C GLU A 425 18.26 10.29 -45.05
N THR A 426 19.42 11.00 -45.10
CA THR A 426 19.50 12.30 -45.75
C THR A 426 19.69 12.04 -47.21
N SER A 427 18.73 12.50 -48.01
CA SER A 427 18.86 12.96 -49.39
C SER A 427 17.80 12.40 -50.33
N ARG A 428 16.83 13.16 -50.68
CA ARG A 428 16.69 13.81 -52.00
C ARG A 428 15.37 14.56 -52.06
#